data_4e4f8159938a73b2fe38bb3595514e3b
#
_entry.id   4e4f8159938a73b2fe38bb3595514e3b
#
_cell.length_a   1.000
_cell.length_b   1.000
_cell.length_c   1.000
_cell.angle_alpha   90.00
_cell.angle_beta   90.00
_cell.angle_gamma   90.00
#
_symmetry.space_group_name_H-M   'P 1'
#
loop_
_entity.id
_entity.type
_entity.pdbx_description
1 polymer ?
#
loop_
_entity_poly.entity_id
_entity_poly.type
_entity_poly.pdbx_seq_one_letter_code
_entity_poly.pdbx_strand_id
1 'polypeptide(L)'
;MAISHGFNKTEAATSVTAPVTVNSGLQIVVGTAPVNMLDDPEAAVNTPLLVNPFKEAAAAVGYSSDFAKYTLCEAVSASFQVMGISPIVVVNVLDPANAKHITELSNKTVQVNDGIAEIDETGILLKKLVVKKEQTVLTADEDYTASFNDDGTVSIAL
;
A
#
# COMPACT_ATOMS: atom_id res chain seq x y z
N MET A 1 55.30 61.92 -19.27
CA MET A 1 53.84 61.69 -19.21
C MET A 1 53.63 60.29 -19.60
N ALA A 2 53.32 59.38 -18.63
CA ALA A 2 53.08 57.94 -18.89
C ALA A 2 51.61 57.76 -19.10
N ILE A 3 51.23 57.22 -20.29
CA ILE A 3 49.87 56.90 -20.64
C ILE A 3 49.66 55.47 -20.17
N SER A 4 48.87 55.29 -19.12
CA SER A 4 48.45 53.98 -18.67
C SER A 4 47.28 53.48 -19.51
N HIS A 5 47.51 52.45 -20.34
CA HIS A 5 46.47 51.72 -21.03
C HIS A 5 46.05 50.55 -20.15
N GLY A 6 45.05 50.75 -19.31
CA GLY A 6 44.43 49.70 -18.50
C GLY A 6 43.07 49.30 -19.04
N PHE A 7 42.86 48.01 -19.30
CA PHE A 7 41.55 47.42 -19.47
C PHE A 7 40.92 47.26 -18.10
N ASN A 8 39.86 47.98 -17.81
CA ASN A 8 39.06 47.76 -16.60
C ASN A 8 37.95 46.76 -16.98
N LYS A 9 38.12 45.49 -16.61
CA LYS A 9 37.10 44.49 -16.75
C LYS A 9 36.35 44.37 -15.42
N THR A 10 35.12 44.83 -15.39
CA THR A 10 34.22 44.60 -14.26
C THR A 10 33.36 43.36 -14.57
N GLU A 11 33.58 42.27 -13.87
CA GLU A 11 32.69 41.13 -13.93
C GLU A 11 31.52 41.37 -12.99
N ALA A 12 30.31 41.46 -13.55
CA ALA A 12 29.11 41.43 -12.76
C ALA A 12 28.72 39.94 -12.51
N ALA A 13 28.46 39.61 -11.26
CA ALA A 13 27.98 38.28 -10.92
C ALA A 13 26.66 38.02 -11.67
N THR A 14 26.65 37.01 -12.52
CA THR A 14 25.42 36.55 -13.13
C THR A 14 24.56 35.91 -12.05
N SER A 15 23.43 36.51 -11.73
CA SER A 15 22.47 35.87 -10.82
C SER A 15 21.90 34.62 -11.53
N VAL A 16 22.35 33.47 -11.10
CA VAL A 16 21.73 32.21 -11.50
C VAL A 16 20.40 32.12 -10.75
N THR A 17 19.31 32.36 -11.43
CA THR A 17 17.99 32.07 -10.89
C THR A 17 17.88 30.56 -10.71
N ALA A 18 17.68 30.13 -9.47
CA ALA A 18 17.45 28.71 -9.21
C ALA A 18 16.28 28.21 -10.07
N PRO A 19 16.38 27.04 -10.71
CA PRO A 19 15.29 26.51 -11.51
C PRO A 19 14.04 26.39 -10.63
N VAL A 20 12.94 26.95 -11.11
CA VAL A 20 11.63 26.80 -10.46
C VAL A 20 11.24 25.33 -10.61
N THR A 21 11.21 24.60 -9.51
CA THR A 21 10.70 23.24 -9.50
C THR A 21 9.18 23.33 -9.67
N VAL A 22 8.70 23.17 -10.89
CA VAL A 22 7.27 23.13 -11.18
C VAL A 22 6.79 21.72 -10.81
N ASN A 23 6.06 21.58 -9.71
CA ASN A 23 5.35 20.35 -9.34
C ASN A 23 4.08 20.17 -10.19
N SER A 24 4.13 20.51 -11.47
CA SER A 24 3.04 20.31 -12.43
C SER A 24 3.13 18.90 -13.01
N GLY A 25 2.64 17.92 -12.28
CA GLY A 25 2.68 16.54 -12.78
C GLY A 25 2.61 15.50 -11.67
N LEU A 26 2.20 15.89 -10.45
CA LEU A 26 1.95 14.92 -9.41
C LEU A 26 0.80 14.01 -9.83
N GLN A 27 1.10 12.75 -10.06
CA GLN A 27 0.10 11.74 -10.40
C GLN A 27 -0.75 11.45 -9.18
N ILE A 28 -2.07 11.47 -9.37
CA ILE A 28 -3.05 11.06 -8.36
C ILE A 28 -3.77 9.83 -8.89
N VAL A 29 -3.78 8.76 -8.11
CA VAL A 29 -4.43 7.51 -8.47
C VAL A 29 -5.46 7.14 -7.41
N VAL A 30 -6.68 6.84 -7.87
CA VAL A 30 -7.79 6.39 -7.01
C VAL A 30 -8.20 4.99 -7.45
N GLY A 31 -8.30 4.07 -6.52
CA GLY A 31 -8.63 2.68 -6.84
C GLY A 31 -8.77 1.80 -5.60
N THR A 32 -8.73 0.51 -5.81
CA THR A 32 -8.85 -0.50 -4.74
C THR A 32 -7.50 -1.20 -4.50
N ALA A 33 -7.19 -1.46 -3.23
CA ALA A 33 -6.02 -2.23 -2.82
C ALA A 33 -6.37 -3.10 -1.60
N PRO A 34 -5.62 -4.18 -1.31
CA PRO A 34 -5.96 -5.17 -0.28
C PRO A 34 -5.66 -4.65 1.14
N VAL A 35 -6.49 -3.74 1.65
CA VAL A 35 -6.36 -3.17 3.00
C VAL A 35 -6.39 -4.20 4.12
N ASN A 36 -6.98 -5.38 3.86
CA ASN A 36 -7.02 -6.49 4.81
C ASN A 36 -5.63 -6.99 5.24
N MET A 37 -4.59 -6.74 4.41
CA MET A 37 -3.20 -7.11 4.70
C MET A 37 -2.47 -6.07 5.58
N LEU A 38 -3.15 -5.00 5.97
CA LEU A 38 -2.60 -3.94 6.83
C LEU A 38 -2.96 -4.16 8.30
N ASP A 39 -2.11 -3.68 9.19
CA ASP A 39 -2.38 -3.70 10.65
C ASP A 39 -3.62 -2.87 11.00
N ASP A 40 -3.85 -1.77 10.30
CA ASP A 40 -5.05 -0.94 10.44
C ASP A 40 -5.72 -0.70 9.07
N PRO A 41 -6.64 -1.60 8.68
CA PRO A 41 -7.34 -1.50 7.40
C PRO A 41 -8.19 -0.24 7.23
N GLU A 42 -8.70 0.35 8.32
CA GLU A 42 -9.59 1.51 8.26
C GLU A 42 -8.82 2.83 8.12
N ALA A 43 -7.60 2.91 8.64
CA ALA A 43 -6.78 4.12 8.54
C ALA A 43 -6.27 4.42 7.12
N ALA A 44 -6.18 3.41 6.27
CA ALA A 44 -5.62 3.52 4.92
C ALA A 44 -6.64 3.88 3.83
N VAL A 45 -7.91 4.08 4.18
CA VAL A 45 -8.99 4.27 3.19
C VAL A 45 -9.48 5.70 3.14
N ASN A 46 -9.95 6.10 1.94
CA ASN A 46 -10.54 7.41 1.66
C ASN A 46 -9.65 8.62 2.02
N THR A 47 -8.36 8.39 2.20
CA THR A 47 -7.38 9.42 2.55
C THR A 47 -6.31 9.49 1.47
N PRO A 48 -6.02 10.69 0.92
CA PRO A 48 -4.90 10.86 -0.01
C PRO A 48 -3.56 10.68 0.70
N LEU A 49 -2.75 9.74 0.23
CA LEU A 49 -1.43 9.45 0.77
C LEU A 49 -0.36 9.75 -0.29
N LEU A 50 0.59 10.60 0.04
CA LEU A 50 1.77 10.82 -0.80
C LEU A 50 2.77 9.71 -0.50
N VAL A 51 3.15 8.95 -1.50
CA VAL A 51 4.02 7.78 -1.34
C VAL A 51 5.22 7.81 -2.29
N ASN A 52 6.35 7.37 -1.76
CA ASN A 52 7.61 7.23 -2.47
C ASN A 52 8.61 6.46 -1.60
N PRO A 53 9.12 5.33 -1.98
CA PRO A 53 9.03 4.55 -3.22
C PRO A 53 7.90 3.50 -3.21
N PHE A 54 7.95 2.52 -4.15
CA PHE A 54 7.00 1.41 -4.25
C PHE A 54 6.74 0.68 -2.93
N LYS A 55 7.80 0.41 -2.15
CA LYS A 55 7.69 -0.28 -0.85
C LYS A 55 6.83 0.50 0.15
N GLU A 56 6.94 1.83 0.15
CA GLU A 56 6.11 2.69 1.01
C GLU A 56 4.65 2.64 0.56
N ALA A 57 4.38 2.68 -0.75
CA ALA A 57 3.03 2.54 -1.29
C ALA A 57 2.40 1.19 -0.90
N ALA A 58 3.14 0.09 -1.06
CA ALA A 58 2.69 -1.25 -0.68
C ALA A 58 2.39 -1.37 0.82
N ALA A 59 3.21 -0.75 1.67
CA ALA A 59 2.99 -0.73 3.12
C ALA A 59 1.81 0.16 3.54
N ALA A 60 1.55 1.25 2.78
CA ALA A 60 0.52 2.22 3.11
C ALA A 60 -0.91 1.77 2.74
N VAL A 61 -1.07 1.07 1.62
CA VAL A 61 -2.40 0.70 1.10
C VAL A 61 -2.61 -0.80 0.90
N GLY A 62 -1.59 -1.62 1.13
CA GLY A 62 -1.55 -3.03 0.77
C GLY A 62 -1.17 -3.23 -0.70
N TYR A 63 -0.69 -4.43 -1.04
CA TYR A 63 -0.33 -4.75 -2.41
C TYR A 63 -0.66 -6.20 -2.77
N SER A 64 -1.17 -6.39 -3.97
CA SER A 64 -1.41 -7.70 -4.59
C SER A 64 -1.14 -7.60 -6.09
N SER A 65 -0.69 -8.68 -6.68
CA SER A 65 -0.55 -8.81 -8.14
C SER A 65 -1.87 -9.14 -8.86
N ASP A 66 -2.96 -9.36 -8.13
CA ASP A 66 -4.30 -9.52 -8.70
C ASP A 66 -4.88 -8.17 -9.11
N PHE A 67 -4.45 -7.67 -10.25
CA PHE A 67 -4.84 -6.36 -10.78
C PHE A 67 -6.30 -6.32 -11.24
N ALA A 68 -6.91 -7.47 -11.52
CA ALA A 68 -8.32 -7.54 -11.85
C ALA A 68 -9.21 -7.20 -10.64
N LYS A 69 -8.75 -7.56 -9.45
CA LYS A 69 -9.42 -7.28 -8.18
C LYS A 69 -9.01 -5.93 -7.58
N TYR A 70 -7.72 -5.57 -7.71
CA TYR A 70 -7.12 -4.41 -7.03
C TYR A 70 -6.50 -3.42 -8.03
N THR A 71 -7.35 -2.53 -8.54
CA THR A 71 -6.98 -1.56 -9.59
C THR A 71 -5.92 -0.54 -9.16
N LEU A 72 -5.86 -0.18 -7.87
CA LEU A 72 -4.82 0.71 -7.35
C LEU A 72 -3.43 0.05 -7.41
N CYS A 73 -3.36 -1.27 -7.17
CA CYS A 73 -2.10 -2.02 -7.24
C CYS A 73 -1.50 -2.04 -8.65
N GLU A 74 -2.34 -2.15 -9.69
CA GLU A 74 -1.89 -2.04 -11.08
C GLU A 74 -1.25 -0.68 -11.36
N ALA A 75 -1.94 0.40 -10.99
CA ALA A 75 -1.46 1.76 -11.20
C ALA A 75 -0.19 2.08 -10.41
N VAL A 76 -0.09 1.60 -9.17
CA VAL A 76 1.12 1.72 -8.33
C VAL A 76 2.29 0.96 -8.97
N SER A 77 2.07 -0.28 -9.41
CA SER A 77 3.08 -1.06 -10.12
C SER A 77 3.54 -0.38 -11.41
N ALA A 78 2.60 0.07 -12.24
CA ALA A 78 2.90 0.75 -13.48
C ALA A 78 3.71 2.04 -13.24
N SER A 79 3.32 2.85 -12.25
CA SER A 79 3.99 4.12 -11.95
C SER A 79 5.43 3.91 -11.48
N PHE A 80 5.64 3.09 -10.47
CA PHE A 80 6.97 2.92 -9.87
C PHE A 80 7.88 1.95 -10.62
N GLN A 81 7.33 0.80 -11.07
CA GLN A 81 8.15 -0.29 -11.60
C GLN A 81 8.35 -0.21 -13.11
N VAL A 82 7.37 0.35 -13.85
CA VAL A 82 7.43 0.43 -15.31
C VAL A 82 7.85 1.82 -15.77
N MET A 83 7.20 2.86 -15.27
CA MET A 83 7.41 4.23 -15.75
C MET A 83 8.42 5.03 -14.91
N GLY A 84 8.77 4.59 -13.71
CA GLY A 84 9.68 5.30 -12.81
C GLY A 84 9.14 6.64 -12.33
N ILE A 85 7.82 6.80 -12.27
CA ILE A 85 7.15 8.03 -11.80
C ILE A 85 7.10 8.01 -10.27
N SER A 86 7.61 9.06 -9.64
CA SER A 86 7.69 9.21 -8.19
C SER A 86 7.92 10.69 -7.82
N PRO A 87 7.32 11.22 -6.75
CA PRO A 87 6.28 10.61 -5.92
C PRO A 87 4.89 10.56 -6.62
N ILE A 88 3.98 9.77 -6.07
CA ILE A 88 2.57 9.74 -6.49
C ILE A 88 1.65 9.88 -5.27
N VAL A 89 0.41 10.34 -5.50
CA VAL A 89 -0.64 10.32 -4.49
C VAL A 89 -1.57 9.14 -4.77
N VAL A 90 -1.81 8.33 -3.76
CA VAL A 90 -2.72 7.18 -3.83
C VAL A 90 -3.92 7.40 -2.93
N VAL A 91 -5.09 6.96 -3.37
CA VAL A 91 -6.32 6.95 -2.58
C VAL A 91 -6.97 5.58 -2.72
N ASN A 92 -6.99 4.82 -1.63
CA ASN A 92 -7.70 3.55 -1.60
C ASN A 92 -9.16 3.79 -1.19
N VAL A 93 -10.10 3.30 -2.00
CA VAL A 93 -11.53 3.46 -1.76
C VAL A 93 -12.21 2.16 -1.30
N LEU A 94 -11.44 1.08 -1.09
CA LEU A 94 -11.95 -0.19 -0.57
C LEU A 94 -12.09 -0.12 0.95
N ASP A 95 -13.19 0.43 1.42
CA ASP A 95 -13.46 0.69 2.84
C ASP A 95 -14.04 -0.55 3.53
N PRO A 96 -13.32 -1.18 4.48
CA PRO A 96 -13.79 -2.37 5.19
C PRO A 96 -14.86 -2.07 6.25
N ALA A 97 -15.13 -0.80 6.57
CA ALA A 97 -16.24 -0.40 7.41
C ALA A 97 -17.56 -0.33 6.62
N ASN A 98 -17.49 -0.26 5.29
CA ASN A 98 -18.67 -0.20 4.45
C ASN A 98 -19.20 -1.63 4.17
N ALA A 99 -20.42 -1.89 4.60
CA ALA A 99 -21.07 -3.20 4.41
C ALA A 99 -21.19 -3.66 2.94
N LYS A 100 -21.11 -2.73 1.97
CA LYS A 100 -21.12 -3.07 0.55
C LYS A 100 -19.78 -3.59 0.05
N HIS A 101 -18.70 -3.35 0.78
CA HIS A 101 -17.34 -3.77 0.42
C HIS A 101 -16.90 -5.05 1.13
N ILE A 102 -17.74 -5.58 2.02
CA ILE A 102 -17.45 -6.79 2.77
C ILE A 102 -18.53 -7.84 2.52
N THR A 103 -18.12 -9.10 2.56
CA THR A 103 -19.01 -10.26 2.54
C THR A 103 -18.71 -11.11 3.75
N GLU A 104 -19.73 -11.51 4.49
CA GLU A 104 -19.55 -12.42 5.60
C GLU A 104 -19.40 -13.85 5.08
N LEU A 105 -18.28 -14.48 5.47
CA LEU A 105 -18.05 -15.91 5.24
C LEU A 105 -18.33 -16.64 6.55
N SER A 106 -19.34 -17.48 6.58
CA SER A 106 -19.70 -18.24 7.77
C SER A 106 -19.60 -19.74 7.56
N ASN A 107 -19.35 -20.48 8.63
CA ASN A 107 -19.38 -21.94 8.69
C ASN A 107 -18.42 -22.65 7.70
N LYS A 108 -17.25 -22.08 7.44
CA LYS A 108 -16.16 -22.77 6.75
C LYS A 108 -15.51 -23.78 7.68
N THR A 109 -15.47 -25.05 7.28
CA THR A 109 -14.73 -26.09 8.00
C THR A 109 -13.42 -26.33 7.26
N VAL A 110 -12.30 -26.19 7.95
CA VAL A 110 -10.96 -26.46 7.44
C VAL A 110 -10.33 -27.62 8.18
N GLN A 111 -9.53 -28.41 7.46
CA GLN A 111 -8.76 -29.50 8.05
C GLN A 111 -7.47 -28.96 8.63
N VAL A 112 -7.10 -29.44 9.78
CA VAL A 112 -5.81 -29.11 10.43
C VAL A 112 -4.81 -30.22 10.06
N ASN A 113 -3.73 -29.87 9.42
CA ASN A 113 -2.62 -30.75 9.08
C ASN A 113 -1.37 -30.25 9.78
N ASP A 114 -0.74 -31.08 10.58
CA ASP A 114 0.48 -30.75 11.33
C ASP A 114 0.39 -29.45 12.16
N GLY A 115 -0.81 -29.15 12.71
CA GLY A 115 -1.05 -27.93 13.49
C GLY A 115 -1.37 -26.70 12.65
N ILE A 116 -1.49 -26.82 11.32
CA ILE A 116 -1.80 -25.71 10.41
C ILE A 116 -3.14 -25.96 9.72
N ALA A 117 -4.00 -24.95 9.71
CA ALA A 117 -5.22 -24.91 8.90
C ALA A 117 -5.10 -23.79 7.87
N GLU A 118 -5.48 -24.06 6.62
CA GLU A 118 -5.39 -23.09 5.53
C GLU A 118 -6.80 -22.67 5.09
N ILE A 119 -6.99 -21.37 4.92
CA ILE A 119 -8.19 -20.78 4.35
C ILE A 119 -7.84 -20.31 2.94
N ASP A 120 -8.33 -21.03 1.92
CA ASP A 120 -8.09 -20.75 0.48
C ASP A 120 -8.84 -19.51 -0.04
N GLU A 121 -9.31 -18.65 0.86
CA GLU A 121 -9.99 -17.41 0.51
C GLU A 121 -9.04 -16.22 0.69
N THR A 122 -9.12 -15.28 -0.26
CA THR A 122 -8.36 -14.03 -0.20
C THR A 122 -9.22 -12.88 0.31
N GLY A 123 -8.59 -11.84 0.87
CA GLY A 123 -9.31 -10.66 1.36
C GLY A 123 -9.89 -10.81 2.76
N ILE A 124 -9.44 -11.80 3.51
CA ILE A 124 -9.87 -12.02 4.89
C ILE A 124 -9.42 -10.88 5.81
N LEU A 125 -10.31 -10.36 6.62
CA LEU A 125 -9.99 -9.41 7.70
C LEU A 125 -9.62 -10.19 8.96
N LEU A 126 -8.33 -10.31 9.27
CA LEU A 126 -7.86 -11.10 10.42
C LEU A 126 -8.45 -10.63 11.75
N LYS A 127 -8.65 -9.32 11.92
CA LYS A 127 -9.29 -8.75 13.13
C LYS A 127 -10.76 -9.18 13.32
N LYS A 128 -11.43 -9.65 12.25
CA LYS A 128 -12.81 -10.13 12.29
C LYS A 128 -12.90 -11.66 12.18
N LEU A 129 -11.76 -12.34 12.10
CA LEU A 129 -11.70 -13.79 12.01
C LEU A 129 -12.09 -14.42 13.37
N VAL A 130 -13.05 -15.34 13.32
CA VAL A 130 -13.46 -16.14 14.50
C VAL A 130 -13.15 -17.59 14.20
N VAL A 131 -12.22 -18.16 14.94
CA VAL A 131 -11.83 -19.58 14.86
C VAL A 131 -12.52 -20.35 15.97
N LYS A 132 -13.06 -21.52 15.61
CA LYS A 132 -13.69 -22.43 16.57
C LYS A 132 -13.13 -23.83 16.42
N LYS A 133 -12.91 -24.48 17.54
CA LYS A 133 -12.64 -25.91 17.63
C LYS A 133 -13.89 -26.58 18.22
N GLU A 134 -14.64 -27.31 17.38
CA GLU A 134 -15.96 -27.83 17.72
C GLU A 134 -16.93 -26.71 18.15
N GLN A 135 -17.25 -26.61 19.45
CA GLN A 135 -18.13 -25.58 20.03
C GLN A 135 -17.35 -24.46 20.74
N THR A 136 -16.04 -24.59 20.89
CA THR A 136 -15.21 -23.66 21.65
C THR A 136 -14.62 -22.60 20.71
N VAL A 137 -14.82 -21.33 21.04
CA VAL A 137 -14.17 -20.20 20.36
C VAL A 137 -12.74 -20.11 20.87
N LEU A 138 -11.79 -20.05 19.94
CA LEU A 138 -10.36 -19.89 20.22
C LEU A 138 -10.00 -18.40 20.27
N THR A 139 -9.05 -18.07 21.12
CA THR A 139 -8.53 -16.69 21.28
C THR A 139 -7.31 -16.50 20.39
N ALA A 140 -7.32 -15.43 19.60
CA ALA A 140 -6.17 -15.04 18.79
C ALA A 140 -4.97 -14.70 19.70
N ASP A 141 -3.75 -15.04 19.23
CA ASP A 141 -2.46 -14.85 19.91
C ASP A 141 -2.27 -15.67 21.20
N GLU A 142 -3.28 -16.40 21.67
CA GLU A 142 -3.19 -17.35 22.79
C GLU A 142 -3.35 -18.80 22.31
N ASP A 143 -4.45 -19.09 21.61
CA ASP A 143 -4.80 -20.44 21.15
C ASP A 143 -4.38 -20.68 19.70
N TYR A 144 -4.31 -19.61 18.88
CA TYR A 144 -3.89 -19.67 17.49
C TYR A 144 -3.24 -18.37 17.03
N THR A 145 -2.43 -18.46 15.99
CA THR A 145 -1.93 -17.32 15.23
C THR A 145 -2.37 -17.40 13.78
N ALA A 146 -2.81 -16.28 13.21
CA ALA A 146 -3.21 -16.20 11.81
C ALA A 146 -2.27 -15.27 11.04
N SER A 147 -1.84 -15.69 9.86
CA SER A 147 -0.95 -14.91 8.99
C SER A 147 -1.36 -15.03 7.54
N PHE A 148 -1.03 -14.00 6.74
CA PHE A 148 -1.22 -14.06 5.29
C PHE A 148 -0.09 -14.82 4.62
N ASN A 149 -0.45 -15.63 3.64
CA ASN A 149 0.47 -16.22 2.69
C ASN A 149 0.77 -15.22 1.55
N ASP A 150 1.80 -15.50 0.74
CA ASP A 150 2.22 -14.63 -0.38
C ASP A 150 1.13 -14.42 -1.44
N ASP A 151 0.20 -15.36 -1.57
CA ASP A 151 -0.95 -15.31 -2.49
C ASP A 151 -2.18 -14.58 -1.89
N GLY A 152 -2.11 -14.15 -0.62
CA GLY A 152 -3.18 -13.47 0.10
C GLY A 152 -4.21 -14.38 0.75
N THR A 153 -3.98 -15.70 0.73
CA THR A 153 -4.71 -16.69 1.55
C THR A 153 -4.27 -16.60 3.01
N VAL A 154 -4.91 -17.32 3.92
CA VAL A 154 -4.62 -17.23 5.35
C VAL A 154 -4.25 -18.60 5.91
N SER A 155 -3.09 -18.66 6.59
CA SER A 155 -2.68 -19.80 7.40
C SER A 155 -2.95 -19.53 8.88
N ILE A 156 -3.50 -20.53 9.55
CA ILE A 156 -3.81 -20.52 11.00
C ILE A 156 -2.97 -21.61 11.65
N ALA A 157 -2.04 -21.22 12.52
CA ALA A 157 -1.26 -22.14 13.36
C ALA A 157 -1.96 -22.30 14.73
N LEU A 158 -2.15 -23.56 15.16
CA LEU A 158 -2.87 -23.98 16.37
C LEU A 158 -1.91 -24.61 17.37
#